data_ba58c1ee77bf91c63fdd5522673a5b7f
#
_entry.id   ba58c1ee77bf91c63fdd5522673a5b7f
#
_cell.length_a   1.000
_cell.length_b   1.000
_cell.length_c   1.000
_cell.angle_alpha   90.00
_cell.angle_beta   90.00
_cell.angle_gamma   90.00
#
_symmetry.space_group_name_H-M   'P 1'
#
loop_
_entity.id
_entity.type
_entity.pdbx_description
1 polymer ?
#
loop_
_entity_poly.entity_id
_entity_poly.type
_entity_poly.pdbx_seq_one_letter_code
_entity_poly.pdbx_strand_id
1 'polypeptide(L)'
;MKLRYEFLSSMKMISQHVAVCAVGNLCCSWADLEFMIDRIDRRILSILQEDCTVPVAEIGRRVGLSTTPCWRRIQKMEEDGVITGRVALLDPAKVNAKVTAFVAITTSQHSEDWLKKFADVIREFPEVVEFYRMAGQVDYLLRVAVPDIEAYDAFYKKLISRIDISDVSTTFAMEQIKNTTALPLSYVAPEKPKPDRDK
;
A
#
# COMPACT_ATOMS: atom_id res chain seq x y z
N MET A 1 -3.98 -24.89 22.41
CA MET A 1 -4.99 -23.86 22.75
C MET A 1 -4.38 -22.50 23.14
N LYS A 2 -3.04 -22.34 23.22
CA LYS A 2 -2.32 -21.09 23.52
C LYS A 2 -2.03 -20.20 22.29
N LEU A 3 -1.87 -20.77 21.11
CA LEU A 3 -1.53 -20.05 19.88
C LEU A 3 -2.61 -19.09 19.33
N ARG A 4 -3.86 -19.25 19.75
CA ARG A 4 -4.99 -18.43 19.24
C ARG A 4 -5.14 -17.09 19.96
N TYR A 5 -4.59 -16.95 21.17
CA TYR A 5 -4.66 -15.71 21.95
C TYR A 5 -3.56 -14.70 21.60
N GLU A 6 -2.40 -15.16 21.19
CA GLU A 6 -1.29 -14.27 20.76
C GLU A 6 -1.57 -13.62 19.42
N PHE A 7 -2.28 -14.33 18.52
CA PHE A 7 -2.66 -13.79 17.21
C PHE A 7 -3.62 -12.59 17.30
N LEU A 8 -4.58 -12.61 18.22
CA LEU A 8 -5.52 -11.51 18.46
C LEU A 8 -4.85 -10.31 19.17
N SER A 9 -3.83 -10.54 19.98
CA SER A 9 -3.04 -9.47 20.61
C SER A 9 -2.17 -8.72 19.58
N SER A 10 -1.59 -9.44 18.61
CA SER A 10 -0.78 -8.86 17.53
C SER A 10 -1.62 -8.04 16.55
N MET A 11 -2.87 -8.45 16.27
CA MET A 11 -3.79 -7.65 15.45
C MET A 11 -4.21 -6.33 16.12
N LYS A 12 -4.26 -6.28 17.46
CA LYS A 12 -4.54 -5.02 18.17
C LYS A 12 -3.39 -4.00 18.10
N MET A 13 -2.15 -4.43 17.91
CA MET A 13 -1.00 -3.53 17.80
C MET A 13 -0.89 -2.83 16.43
N ILE A 14 -1.45 -3.40 15.37
CA ILE A 14 -1.49 -2.75 14.04
C ILE A 14 -2.44 -1.53 14.05
N SER A 15 -3.38 -1.46 15.02
CA SER A 15 -4.38 -0.40 15.15
C SER A 15 -3.91 0.86 15.90
N GLN A 16 -2.70 0.91 16.45
CA GLN A 16 -2.28 2.01 17.36
C GLN A 16 -1.36 3.07 16.75
N HIS A 17 -1.08 3.06 15.46
CA HIS A 17 -0.27 4.10 14.82
C HIS A 17 -1.09 5.11 14.01
N VAL A 18 -2.13 5.68 14.62
CA VAL A 18 -2.76 6.90 14.11
C VAL A 18 -2.84 7.91 15.25
N ALA A 19 -2.02 8.95 15.10
CA ALA A 19 -2.09 10.26 15.71
C ALA A 19 -2.77 10.38 17.09
N VAL A 20 -1.97 10.54 18.13
CA VAL A 20 -2.37 11.19 19.37
C VAL A 20 -2.69 12.66 19.06
N CYS A 21 -3.95 12.99 18.84
CA CYS A 21 -4.43 14.34 18.98
C CYS A 21 -4.77 14.58 20.46
N ALA A 22 -3.85 15.20 21.18
CA ALA A 22 -4.13 15.75 22.50
C ALA A 22 -5.04 16.97 22.33
N VAL A 23 -6.32 16.85 22.60
CA VAL A 23 -7.17 17.80 23.35
C VAL A 23 -8.58 17.18 23.52
N GLY A 24 -8.97 16.95 24.77
CA GLY A 24 -10.32 17.02 25.32
C GLY A 24 -11.46 16.22 24.66
N ASN A 25 -11.87 15.11 25.32
CA ASN A 25 -13.22 14.52 25.32
C ASN A 25 -14.04 14.63 24.01
N LEU A 26 -13.71 13.85 23.02
CA LEU A 26 -14.67 13.24 22.10
C LEU A 26 -14.13 11.86 21.72
N CYS A 27 -14.81 10.83 22.22
CA CYS A 27 -14.62 9.46 21.77
C CYS A 27 -15.15 9.40 20.33
N CYS A 28 -14.33 9.81 19.36
CA CYS A 28 -14.61 9.55 17.95
C CYS A 28 -14.47 8.06 17.74
N SER A 29 -15.58 7.36 17.76
CA SER A 29 -15.70 5.98 17.34
C SER A 29 -15.14 5.86 15.92
N TRP A 30 -14.26 4.88 15.68
CA TRP A 30 -13.76 4.51 14.36
C TRP A 30 -14.88 4.24 13.32
N ALA A 31 -16.15 4.20 13.76
CA ALA A 31 -17.33 4.02 12.93
C ALA A 31 -17.76 5.29 12.18
N ASP A 32 -17.23 6.48 12.52
CA ASP A 32 -17.77 7.77 12.02
C ASP A 32 -16.93 8.42 10.91
N LEU A 33 -15.78 7.83 10.55
CA LEU A 33 -14.99 8.21 9.35
C LEU A 33 -15.13 7.15 8.24
N GLU A 34 -16.36 6.68 8.01
CA GLU A 34 -16.66 6.00 6.75
C GLU A 34 -16.58 7.05 5.62
N PHE A 35 -15.39 7.18 5.04
CA PHE A 35 -15.24 7.88 3.77
C PHE A 35 -16.10 7.16 2.73
N MET A 36 -17.29 7.71 2.47
CA MET A 36 -18.25 7.08 1.57
C MET A 36 -17.91 7.42 0.12
N ILE A 37 -17.21 6.49 -0.54
CA ILE A 37 -17.00 6.52 -1.99
C ILE A 37 -18.32 6.12 -2.66
N ASP A 38 -18.97 7.06 -3.33
CA ASP A 38 -20.21 6.79 -4.03
C ASP A 38 -19.98 6.07 -5.38
N ARG A 39 -21.07 5.76 -6.09
CA ARG A 39 -21.00 5.09 -7.39
C ARG A 39 -20.24 5.91 -8.43
N ILE A 40 -20.35 7.24 -8.38
CA ILE A 40 -19.69 8.13 -9.34
C ILE A 40 -18.20 8.20 -9.02
N ASP A 41 -17.84 8.32 -7.75
CA ASP A 41 -16.46 8.32 -7.30
C ASP A 41 -15.74 7.03 -7.70
N ARG A 42 -16.39 5.87 -7.55
CA ARG A 42 -15.85 4.59 -8.04
C ARG A 42 -15.57 4.60 -9.55
N ARG A 43 -16.46 5.19 -10.36
CA ARG A 43 -16.24 5.29 -11.79
C ARG A 43 -15.10 6.25 -12.13
N ILE A 44 -14.97 7.37 -11.42
CA ILE A 44 -13.84 8.31 -11.55
C ILE A 44 -12.53 7.59 -11.21
N LEU A 45 -12.47 6.91 -10.06
CA LEU A 45 -11.30 6.15 -9.63
C LEU A 45 -10.92 5.03 -10.61
N SER A 46 -11.91 4.33 -11.19
CA SER A 46 -11.65 3.31 -12.20
C SER A 46 -10.91 3.88 -13.41
N ILE A 47 -11.34 5.05 -13.90
CA ILE A 47 -10.68 5.72 -15.03
C ILE A 47 -9.26 6.16 -14.64
N LEU A 48 -9.11 6.79 -13.47
CA LEU A 48 -7.82 7.30 -13.00
C LEU A 48 -6.79 6.20 -12.70
N GLN A 49 -7.23 5.01 -12.29
CA GLN A 49 -6.34 3.87 -12.09
C GLN A 49 -5.84 3.26 -13.41
N GLU A 50 -6.61 3.38 -14.49
CA GLU A 50 -6.22 2.93 -15.83
C GLU A 50 -5.32 3.96 -16.52
N ASP A 51 -5.74 5.22 -16.49
CA ASP A 51 -5.00 6.34 -17.10
C ASP A 51 -5.24 7.65 -16.33
N CYS A 52 -4.27 8.07 -15.55
CA CYS A 52 -4.34 9.32 -14.78
C CYS A 52 -4.09 10.58 -15.64
N THR A 53 -3.76 10.44 -16.92
CA THR A 53 -3.53 11.57 -17.85
C THR A 53 -4.80 12.06 -18.53
N VAL A 54 -5.92 11.32 -18.39
CA VAL A 54 -7.22 11.68 -18.95
C VAL A 54 -7.66 13.04 -18.40
N PRO A 55 -8.00 14.02 -19.27
CA PRO A 55 -8.47 15.34 -18.83
C PRO A 55 -9.74 15.25 -17.99
N VAL A 56 -9.86 16.08 -16.94
CA VAL A 56 -11.01 16.10 -16.02
C VAL A 56 -12.34 16.32 -16.77
N ALA A 57 -12.34 17.12 -17.82
CA ALA A 57 -13.53 17.33 -18.67
C ALA A 57 -14.01 16.02 -19.34
N GLU A 58 -13.05 15.20 -19.80
CA GLU A 58 -13.36 13.91 -20.41
C GLU A 58 -13.81 12.88 -19.36
N ILE A 59 -13.17 12.86 -18.17
CA ILE A 59 -13.63 12.05 -17.04
C ILE A 59 -15.08 12.41 -16.70
N GLY A 60 -15.36 13.73 -16.55
CA GLY A 60 -16.70 14.24 -16.29
C GLY A 60 -17.72 13.72 -17.31
N ARG A 61 -17.41 13.83 -18.60
CA ARG A 61 -18.27 13.33 -19.68
C ARG A 61 -18.57 11.83 -19.53
N ARG A 62 -17.57 11.01 -19.24
CA ARG A 62 -17.71 9.54 -19.06
C ARG A 62 -18.56 9.15 -17.86
N VAL A 63 -18.53 9.96 -16.78
CA VAL A 63 -19.30 9.67 -15.56
C VAL A 63 -20.62 10.42 -15.47
N GLY A 64 -20.95 11.29 -16.46
CA GLY A 64 -22.19 12.07 -16.50
C GLY A 64 -22.16 13.32 -15.64
N LEU A 65 -20.99 13.94 -15.46
CA LEU A 65 -20.80 15.20 -14.74
C LEU A 65 -20.22 16.29 -15.64
N SER A 66 -20.50 17.56 -15.32
CA SER A 66 -19.71 18.68 -15.86
C SER A 66 -18.32 18.74 -15.18
N THR A 67 -17.39 19.49 -15.80
CA THR A 67 -15.98 19.55 -15.39
C THR A 67 -15.79 19.96 -13.92
N THR A 68 -16.50 21.00 -13.46
CA THR A 68 -16.33 21.54 -12.11
C THR A 68 -16.71 20.55 -10.99
N PRO A 69 -17.90 19.92 -10.98
CA PRO A 69 -18.22 18.91 -9.97
C PRO A 69 -17.35 17.66 -10.08
N CYS A 70 -16.90 17.26 -11.27
CA CYS A 70 -15.96 16.17 -11.43
C CYS A 70 -14.63 16.51 -10.77
N TRP A 71 -14.08 17.69 -11.04
CA TRP A 71 -12.84 18.19 -10.43
C TRP A 71 -12.94 18.25 -8.89
N ARG A 72 -14.04 18.78 -8.35
CA ARG A 72 -14.24 18.86 -6.89
C ARG A 72 -14.25 17.49 -6.22
N ARG A 73 -14.82 16.47 -6.87
CA ARG A 73 -14.81 15.09 -6.36
C ARG A 73 -13.39 14.50 -6.35
N ILE A 74 -12.62 14.72 -7.41
CA ILE A 74 -11.22 14.28 -7.48
C ILE A 74 -10.40 14.95 -6.38
N GLN A 75 -10.50 16.27 -6.23
CA GLN A 75 -9.83 17.01 -5.16
C GLN A 75 -10.19 16.48 -3.77
N LYS A 76 -11.47 16.24 -3.53
CA LYS A 76 -11.90 15.67 -2.26
C LYS A 76 -11.29 14.29 -2.00
N MET A 77 -11.22 13.42 -3.00
CA MET A 77 -10.59 12.10 -2.88
C MET A 77 -9.06 12.19 -2.67
N GLU A 78 -8.40 13.23 -3.16
CA GLU A 78 -6.99 13.54 -2.86
C GLU A 78 -6.82 14.06 -1.42
N GLU A 79 -7.65 15.00 -0.99
CA GLU A 79 -7.65 15.55 0.38
C GLU A 79 -7.95 14.49 1.44
N ASP A 80 -8.89 13.60 1.16
CA ASP A 80 -9.27 12.48 2.04
C ASP A 80 -8.27 11.30 1.97
N GLY A 81 -7.21 11.40 1.15
CA GLY A 81 -6.16 10.39 1.03
C GLY A 81 -6.56 9.11 0.30
N VAL A 82 -7.70 9.08 -0.39
CA VAL A 82 -8.11 7.94 -1.26
C VAL A 82 -7.19 7.87 -2.47
N ILE A 83 -6.89 9.02 -3.06
CA ILE A 83 -5.87 9.15 -4.09
C ILE A 83 -4.59 9.61 -3.38
N THR A 84 -3.66 8.70 -3.18
CA THR A 84 -2.40 8.98 -2.48
C THR A 84 -1.35 9.66 -3.35
N GLY A 85 -1.50 9.60 -4.68
CA GLY A 85 -0.59 10.23 -5.62
C GLY A 85 -0.81 9.76 -7.06
N ARG A 86 -0.13 10.43 -7.98
CA ARG A 86 -0.09 10.07 -9.41
C ARG A 86 1.36 9.96 -9.82
N VAL A 87 1.74 8.82 -10.36
CA VAL A 87 3.12 8.50 -10.72
C VAL A 87 3.20 7.96 -12.15
N ALA A 88 4.35 8.16 -12.79
CA ALA A 88 4.65 7.49 -14.04
C ALA A 88 5.06 6.03 -13.76
N LEU A 89 4.48 5.09 -14.47
CA LEU A 89 4.91 3.69 -14.46
C LEU A 89 6.03 3.50 -15.49
N LEU A 90 7.11 2.87 -15.07
CA LEU A 90 8.28 2.62 -15.91
C LEU A 90 8.34 1.17 -16.34
N ASP A 91 8.82 0.93 -17.56
CA ASP A 91 9.20 -0.40 -18.02
C ASP A 91 10.53 -0.81 -17.37
N PRO A 92 10.55 -1.82 -16.49
CA PRO A 92 11.76 -2.25 -15.79
C PRO A 92 12.90 -2.64 -16.74
N ALA A 93 12.58 -3.21 -17.89
CA ALA A 93 13.59 -3.61 -18.86
C ALA A 93 14.30 -2.39 -19.48
N LYS A 94 13.59 -1.29 -19.68
CA LYS A 94 14.14 -0.05 -20.28
C LYS A 94 14.95 0.78 -19.29
N VAL A 95 14.70 0.61 -17.99
CA VAL A 95 15.47 1.29 -16.93
C VAL A 95 16.51 0.37 -16.27
N ASN A 96 16.81 -0.75 -16.93
CA ASN A 96 17.80 -1.74 -16.50
C ASN A 96 17.52 -2.36 -15.11
N ALA A 97 16.26 -2.47 -14.70
CA ALA A 97 15.81 -3.17 -13.49
C ALA A 97 15.14 -4.51 -13.85
N LYS A 98 15.88 -5.37 -14.59
CA LYS A 98 15.35 -6.56 -15.29
C LYS A 98 15.07 -7.73 -14.37
N VAL A 99 15.77 -7.82 -13.23
CA VAL A 99 15.70 -8.94 -12.31
C VAL A 99 14.86 -8.53 -11.12
N THR A 100 13.80 -9.29 -10.87
CA THR A 100 12.99 -9.18 -9.66
C THR A 100 13.30 -10.32 -8.71
N ALA A 101 13.70 -10.00 -7.49
CA ALA A 101 13.92 -10.98 -6.43
C ALA A 101 12.90 -10.77 -5.30
N PHE A 102 12.35 -11.86 -4.78
CA PHE A 102 11.57 -11.88 -3.55
C PHE A 102 12.44 -12.41 -2.43
N VAL A 103 12.70 -11.57 -1.43
CA VAL A 103 13.59 -11.87 -0.31
C VAL A 103 12.73 -12.08 0.93
N ALA A 104 12.65 -13.31 1.37
CA ALA A 104 11.95 -13.72 2.58
C ALA A 104 12.94 -13.69 3.74
N ILE A 105 12.60 -12.99 4.81
CA ILE A 105 13.45 -12.77 5.98
C ILE A 105 12.75 -13.31 7.21
N THR A 106 13.50 -14.09 8.00
CA THR A 106 13.10 -14.55 9.32
C THR A 106 14.05 -13.99 10.36
N THR A 107 13.52 -13.54 11.50
CA THR A 107 14.29 -12.98 12.59
C THR A 107 13.87 -13.57 13.93
N SER A 108 14.81 -13.74 14.83
CA SER A 108 14.52 -14.06 16.24
C SER A 108 14.19 -12.82 17.07
N GLN A 109 14.36 -11.62 16.51
CA GLN A 109 14.15 -10.35 17.17
C GLN A 109 12.81 -9.74 16.76
N HIS A 110 11.87 -9.67 17.72
CA HIS A 110 10.52 -9.15 17.48
C HIS A 110 10.22 -7.85 18.24
N SER A 111 11.30 -7.12 18.68
CA SER A 111 11.12 -5.84 19.35
C SER A 111 10.73 -4.72 18.37
N GLU A 112 9.95 -3.75 18.86
CA GLU A 112 9.57 -2.56 18.07
C GLU A 112 10.80 -1.76 17.63
N ASP A 113 11.82 -1.65 18.49
CA ASP A 113 13.06 -0.93 18.19
C ASP A 113 13.83 -1.60 17.05
N TRP A 114 13.90 -2.94 17.05
CA TRP A 114 14.54 -3.68 15.96
C TRP A 114 13.79 -3.47 14.65
N LEU A 115 12.44 -3.56 14.65
CA LEU A 115 11.62 -3.33 13.47
C LEU A 115 11.79 -1.92 12.92
N LYS A 116 11.82 -0.90 13.79
CA LYS A 116 12.05 0.49 13.38
C LYS A 116 13.43 0.64 12.74
N LYS A 117 14.48 0.13 13.37
CA LYS A 117 15.83 0.13 12.81
C LYS A 117 15.89 -0.60 11.47
N PHE A 118 15.24 -1.76 11.36
CA PHE A 118 15.20 -2.51 10.13
C PHE A 118 14.48 -1.73 9.01
N ALA A 119 13.31 -1.16 9.30
CA ALA A 119 12.58 -0.35 8.34
C ALA A 119 13.38 0.88 7.88
N ASP A 120 14.12 1.54 8.79
CA ASP A 120 14.95 2.68 8.44
C ASP A 120 16.12 2.25 7.54
N VAL A 121 16.77 1.12 7.84
CA VAL A 121 17.83 0.56 6.97
C VAL A 121 17.28 0.22 5.59
N ILE A 122 16.10 -0.44 5.50
CA ILE A 122 15.52 -0.83 4.22
C ILE A 122 15.16 0.39 3.35
N ARG A 123 14.71 1.49 3.95
CA ARG A 123 14.39 2.73 3.20
C ARG A 123 15.58 3.34 2.48
N GLU A 124 16.81 3.03 2.92
CA GLU A 124 18.02 3.53 2.27
C GLU A 124 18.41 2.72 1.01
N PHE A 125 17.75 1.57 0.77
CA PHE A 125 18.02 0.74 -0.39
C PHE A 125 17.04 1.05 -1.52
N PRO A 126 17.47 1.78 -2.57
CA PRO A 126 16.60 2.09 -3.71
C PRO A 126 16.20 0.84 -4.51
N GLU A 127 16.95 -0.25 -4.38
CA GLU A 127 16.67 -1.55 -4.99
C GLU A 127 15.41 -2.20 -4.39
N VAL A 128 15.07 -1.87 -3.13
CA VAL A 128 13.86 -2.39 -2.45
C VAL A 128 12.66 -1.54 -2.85
N VAL A 129 11.79 -2.11 -3.65
CA VAL A 129 10.59 -1.43 -4.18
C VAL A 129 9.33 -1.73 -3.37
N GLU A 130 9.32 -2.83 -2.61
CA GLU A 130 8.24 -3.17 -1.67
C GLU A 130 8.80 -3.85 -0.44
N PHE A 131 8.18 -3.56 0.72
CA PHE A 131 8.53 -4.15 2.01
C PHE A 131 7.27 -4.45 2.79
N TYR A 132 7.07 -5.72 3.13
CA TYR A 132 5.91 -6.23 3.85
C TYR A 132 6.33 -6.90 5.16
N ARG A 133 5.57 -6.64 6.23
CA ARG A 133 5.56 -7.48 7.42
C ARG A 133 4.54 -8.59 7.19
N MET A 134 4.95 -9.81 7.40
CA MET A 134 4.15 -11.01 7.13
C MET A 134 3.60 -11.61 8.43
N ALA A 135 2.57 -12.43 8.30
CA ALA A 135 2.07 -13.29 9.36
C ALA A 135 2.23 -14.75 8.89
N GLY A 136 3.07 -15.55 9.55
CA GLY A 136 3.33 -16.93 9.16
C GLY A 136 4.76 -17.37 9.45
N GLN A 137 5.32 -18.19 8.58
CA GLN A 137 6.68 -18.72 8.73
C GLN A 137 7.76 -17.69 8.39
N VAL A 138 7.43 -16.68 7.59
CA VAL A 138 8.29 -15.59 7.17
C VAL A 138 7.86 -14.33 7.90
N ASP A 139 8.78 -13.59 8.47
CA ASP A 139 8.48 -12.35 9.20
C ASP A 139 8.36 -11.13 8.28
N TYR A 140 9.23 -11.07 7.26
CA TYR A 140 9.26 -9.97 6.31
C TYR A 140 9.49 -10.45 4.88
N LEU A 141 8.88 -9.77 3.92
CA LEU A 141 9.06 -10.02 2.50
C LEU A 141 9.45 -8.70 1.82
N LEU A 142 10.55 -8.74 1.07
CA LEU A 142 10.98 -7.63 0.21
C LEU A 142 10.79 -8.01 -1.25
N ARG A 143 10.39 -7.05 -2.08
CA ARG A 143 10.55 -7.14 -3.52
C ARG A 143 11.70 -6.23 -3.93
N VAL A 144 12.71 -6.81 -4.54
CA VAL A 144 13.97 -6.15 -4.93
C VAL A 144 14.04 -6.14 -6.45
N ALA A 145 14.37 -4.99 -7.04
CA ALA A 145 14.54 -4.81 -8.48
C ALA A 145 15.99 -4.39 -8.77
N VAL A 146 16.68 -5.21 -9.55
CA VAL A 146 18.12 -5.03 -9.86
C VAL A 146 18.41 -5.33 -11.34
N PRO A 147 19.56 -4.87 -11.88
CA PRO A 147 19.96 -5.16 -13.25
C PRO A 147 20.19 -6.64 -13.52
N ASP A 148 20.89 -7.32 -12.60
CA ASP A 148 21.40 -8.69 -12.75
C ASP A 148 21.65 -9.34 -11.37
N ILE A 149 22.12 -10.59 -11.40
CA ILE A 149 22.41 -11.38 -10.18
C ILE A 149 23.63 -10.82 -9.42
N GLU A 150 24.58 -10.23 -10.10
CA GLU A 150 25.78 -9.65 -9.49
C GLU A 150 25.39 -8.40 -8.65
N ALA A 151 24.54 -7.54 -9.18
CA ALA A 151 23.97 -6.42 -8.46
C ALA A 151 23.13 -6.87 -7.25
N TYR A 152 22.40 -8.00 -7.39
CA TYR A 152 21.69 -8.59 -6.26
C TYR A 152 22.66 -9.06 -5.17
N ASP A 153 23.75 -9.73 -5.50
CA ASP A 153 24.77 -10.19 -4.54
C ASP A 153 25.39 -8.99 -3.78
N ALA A 154 25.67 -7.90 -4.48
CA ALA A 154 26.15 -6.65 -3.87
C ALA A 154 25.12 -6.05 -2.88
N PHE A 155 23.85 -6.01 -3.28
CA PHE A 155 22.72 -5.59 -2.42
C PHE A 155 22.65 -6.50 -1.17
N TYR A 156 22.66 -7.81 -1.35
CA TYR A 156 22.54 -8.79 -0.27
C TYR A 156 23.66 -8.63 0.75
N LYS A 157 24.92 -8.54 0.32
CA LYS A 157 26.10 -8.32 1.19
C LYS A 157 25.96 -7.03 1.99
N LYS A 158 25.48 -5.97 1.37
CA LYS A 158 25.25 -4.68 2.02
C LYS A 158 24.11 -4.78 3.06
N LEU A 159 23.04 -5.50 2.76
CA LEU A 159 21.91 -5.71 3.65
C LEU A 159 22.34 -6.44 4.93
N ILE A 160 22.97 -7.61 4.81
CA ILE A 160 23.40 -8.42 5.97
C ILE A 160 24.50 -7.77 6.80
N SER A 161 25.28 -6.82 6.23
CA SER A 161 26.27 -6.06 6.97
C SER A 161 25.70 -5.00 7.89
N ARG A 162 24.42 -4.61 7.68
CA ARG A 162 23.78 -3.52 8.40
C ARG A 162 22.80 -3.95 9.47
N ILE A 163 22.26 -5.16 9.34
CA ILE A 163 21.23 -5.66 10.26
C ILE A 163 21.44 -7.14 10.54
N ASP A 164 21.22 -7.50 11.79
CA ASP A 164 21.26 -8.90 12.22
C ASP A 164 19.98 -9.60 11.83
N ILE A 165 20.08 -10.57 10.93
CA ILE A 165 19.00 -11.34 10.35
C ILE A 165 19.29 -12.82 10.62
N SER A 166 18.30 -13.58 11.10
CA SER A 166 18.48 -15.00 11.44
C SER A 166 18.54 -15.89 10.20
N ASP A 167 17.65 -15.65 9.24
CA ASP A 167 17.62 -16.39 7.98
C ASP A 167 17.09 -15.53 6.83
N VAL A 168 17.65 -15.73 5.64
CA VAL A 168 17.27 -15.05 4.40
C VAL A 168 17.13 -16.06 3.28
N SER A 169 15.95 -16.17 2.71
CA SER A 169 15.67 -16.97 1.54
C SER A 169 15.31 -16.07 0.36
N THR A 170 15.94 -16.29 -0.79
CA THR A 170 15.70 -15.50 -1.99
C THR A 170 15.17 -16.34 -3.12
N THR A 171 14.12 -15.85 -3.77
CA THR A 171 13.53 -16.44 -4.97
C THR A 171 13.51 -15.41 -6.09
N PHE A 172 14.05 -15.76 -7.26
CA PHE A 172 14.01 -14.90 -8.44
C PHE A 172 12.76 -15.18 -9.26
N ALA A 173 12.07 -14.10 -9.66
CA ALA A 173 10.94 -14.22 -10.58
C ALA A 173 11.48 -14.58 -11.98
N MET A 174 10.93 -15.64 -12.56
CA MET A 174 11.25 -16.02 -13.94
C MET A 174 10.50 -15.16 -14.94
N GLU A 175 9.25 -14.81 -14.62
CA GLU A 175 8.35 -14.04 -15.46
C GLU A 175 7.33 -13.30 -14.62
N GLN A 176 6.95 -12.09 -15.02
CA GLN A 176 5.84 -11.35 -14.46
C GLN A 176 4.60 -11.52 -15.33
N ILE A 177 3.71 -12.44 -14.95
CA ILE A 177 2.51 -12.79 -15.74
C ILE A 177 1.47 -11.69 -15.70
N LYS A 178 1.37 -10.96 -14.58
CA LYS A 178 0.44 -9.83 -14.40
C LYS A 178 1.09 -8.71 -13.61
N ASN A 179 0.95 -7.50 -14.12
CA ASN A 179 1.35 -6.28 -13.42
C ASN A 179 0.22 -5.25 -13.52
N THR A 180 -0.33 -4.84 -12.40
CA THR A 180 -1.31 -3.76 -12.32
C THR A 180 -1.23 -3.08 -10.96
N THR A 181 -1.37 -1.77 -10.96
CA THR A 181 -1.51 -0.95 -9.75
C THR A 181 -2.98 -0.70 -9.41
N ALA A 182 -3.92 -1.11 -10.28
CA ALA A 182 -5.35 -0.91 -10.07
C ALA A 182 -5.89 -1.83 -8.98
N LEU A 183 -6.47 -1.24 -7.94
CA LEU A 183 -7.14 -1.95 -6.85
C LEU A 183 -8.60 -2.27 -7.23
N PRO A 184 -9.14 -3.42 -6.78
CA PRO A 184 -10.53 -3.80 -7.07
C PRO A 184 -11.51 -2.94 -6.27
N LEU A 185 -12.21 -2.03 -6.94
CA LEU A 185 -13.19 -1.12 -6.34
C LEU A 185 -14.53 -1.80 -5.99
N SER A 186 -14.69 -3.09 -6.28
CA SER A 186 -15.86 -3.89 -5.90
C SER A 186 -15.98 -4.10 -4.38
N TYR A 187 -14.90 -3.98 -3.63
CA TYR A 187 -14.88 -4.11 -2.17
C TYR A 187 -15.26 -2.81 -1.44
N VAL A 188 -15.39 -1.70 -2.15
CA VAL A 188 -15.91 -0.46 -1.56
C VAL A 188 -17.35 -0.69 -1.13
N ALA A 189 -17.67 -0.44 0.15
CA ALA A 189 -19.00 -0.64 0.71
C ALA A 189 -20.09 0.09 -0.13
N PRO A 190 -21.25 -0.51 -0.35
CA PRO A 190 -22.35 0.16 -1.05
C PRO A 190 -22.82 1.37 -0.23
N GLU A 191 -23.22 2.42 -0.94
CA GLU A 191 -23.82 3.62 -0.34
C GLU A 191 -25.02 3.22 0.53
N LYS A 192 -25.05 3.63 1.81
CA LYS A 192 -26.24 3.43 2.66
C LYS A 192 -27.42 4.16 2.02
N PRO A 193 -28.60 3.55 1.87
CA PRO A 193 -29.76 4.24 1.35
C PRO A 193 -30.02 5.47 2.20
N LYS A 194 -30.19 6.64 1.54
CA LYS A 194 -30.58 7.87 2.23
C LYS A 194 -31.86 7.60 3.00
N PRO A 195 -31.96 8.02 4.28
CA PRO A 195 -33.23 7.93 4.99
C PRO A 195 -34.29 8.69 4.20
N ASP A 196 -35.44 8.04 3.98
CA ASP A 196 -36.60 8.62 3.31
C ASP A 196 -36.98 9.92 4.04
N ARG A 197 -36.90 11.05 3.35
CA ARG A 197 -37.24 12.38 3.91
C ARG A 197 -38.73 12.69 3.85
N ASP A 198 -39.53 11.70 3.53
CA ASP A 198 -40.99 11.84 3.46
C ASP A 198 -41.67 10.93 4.50
N LYS A 199 -41.75 11.42 5.74
CA LYS A 199 -42.85 11.15 6.68
C LYS A 199 -42.95 12.28 7.70
#